data_00b3894fd46bd9f225eef3f85aa4933c
#
_entry.id   00b3894fd46bd9f225eef3f85aa4933c
#
_cell.length_a   1.000
_cell.length_b   1.000
_cell.length_c   1.000
_cell.angle_alpha   90.00
_cell.angle_beta   90.00
_cell.angle_gamma   90.00
#
_symmetry.space_group_name_H-M   'P 1'
#
loop_
_entity.id
_entity.type
_entity.pdbx_description
1 polymer ?
#
loop_
_entity_poly.entity_id
_entity_poly.type
_entity_poly.pdbx_seq_one_letter_code
_entity_poly.pdbx_strand_id
1 'polypeptide(L)'
;MGLEFGEHNPRAATDIVFKALPIVKSNLGAELGIESMMQLANVFRGNMEERQGWGYHDWGSWKAYFKTIRKIGQLKRNVNVNKVLTNDFIAPANDFDVSQVKADAQKYSLSAELSKVDIDKIKGRFYSNVVK
;
A
#
# COMPACT_ATOMS: atom_id res chain seq x y z
N MET A 1 -0.88 -4.26 -9.96
CA MET A 1 -2.27 -3.90 -10.35
C MET A 1 -3.13 -3.46 -9.17
N GLY A 2 -3.42 -4.28 -8.15
CA GLY A 2 -4.29 -3.89 -7.03
C GLY A 2 -3.83 -2.66 -6.24
N LEU A 3 -2.54 -2.54 -5.92
CA LEU A 3 -1.99 -1.36 -5.26
C LEU A 3 -2.10 -0.10 -6.13
N GLU A 4 -1.85 -0.23 -7.45
CA GLU A 4 -2.03 0.85 -8.43
C GLU A 4 -3.48 1.32 -8.48
N PHE A 5 -4.44 0.39 -8.54
CA PHE A 5 -5.88 0.69 -8.49
C PHE A 5 -6.25 1.47 -7.21
N GLY A 6 -5.77 0.99 -6.05
CA GLY A 6 -6.02 1.63 -4.75
C GLY A 6 -5.40 3.03 -4.62
N GLU A 7 -4.24 3.26 -5.23
CA GLU A 7 -3.60 4.58 -5.29
C GLU A 7 -4.47 5.59 -6.06
N HIS A 8 -5.07 5.15 -7.18
CA HIS A 8 -5.91 6.01 -8.00
C HIS A 8 -7.33 6.21 -7.46
N ASN A 9 -7.89 5.22 -6.76
CA ASN A 9 -9.21 5.32 -6.14
C ASN A 9 -9.31 4.48 -4.85
N PRO A 10 -8.88 5.04 -3.70
CA PRO A 10 -8.94 4.32 -2.42
C PRO A 10 -10.37 4.01 -1.97
N ARG A 11 -11.38 4.82 -2.36
CA ARG A 11 -12.79 4.50 -2.08
C ARG A 11 -13.22 3.23 -2.82
N ALA A 12 -12.86 3.12 -4.11
CA ALA A 12 -13.20 1.94 -4.92
C ALA A 12 -12.49 0.68 -4.40
N ALA A 13 -11.22 0.78 -4.07
CA ALA A 13 -10.47 -0.33 -3.47
C ALA A 13 -11.10 -0.80 -2.15
N THR A 14 -11.50 0.14 -1.29
CA THR A 14 -12.20 -0.15 -0.03
C THR A 14 -13.55 -0.81 -0.27
N ASP A 15 -14.33 -0.33 -1.24
CA ASP A 15 -15.65 -0.89 -1.58
C ASP A 15 -15.54 -2.34 -2.06
N ILE A 16 -14.54 -2.64 -2.88
CA ILE A 16 -14.24 -4.00 -3.34
C ILE A 16 -13.89 -4.91 -2.14
N VAL A 17 -13.02 -4.44 -1.24
CA VAL A 17 -12.64 -5.19 -0.04
C VAL A 17 -13.85 -5.42 0.87
N PHE A 18 -14.71 -4.43 1.06
CA PHE A 18 -15.91 -4.55 1.90
C PHE A 18 -16.95 -5.52 1.31
N LYS A 19 -17.07 -5.57 -0.01
CA LYS A 19 -17.93 -6.56 -0.70
C LYS A 19 -17.37 -7.98 -0.59
N ALA A 20 -16.06 -8.12 -0.70
CA ALA A 20 -15.40 -9.43 -0.60
C ALA A 20 -15.30 -9.93 0.84
N LEU A 21 -15.12 -9.04 1.80
CA LEU A 21 -14.88 -9.32 3.21
C LEU A 21 -15.79 -8.47 4.11
N PRO A 22 -17.09 -8.80 4.26
CA PRO A 22 -18.04 -7.99 5.03
C PRO A 22 -17.64 -7.75 6.50
N ILE A 23 -16.89 -8.68 7.09
CA ILE A 23 -16.37 -8.53 8.46
C ILE A 23 -15.41 -7.34 8.59
N VAL A 24 -14.63 -7.02 7.55
CA VAL A 24 -13.76 -5.84 7.53
C VAL A 24 -14.58 -4.57 7.56
N LYS A 25 -15.66 -4.54 6.78
CA LYS A 25 -16.61 -3.41 6.78
C LYS A 25 -17.21 -3.17 8.16
N SER A 26 -17.70 -4.23 8.84
CA SER A 26 -18.32 -4.10 10.16
C SER A 26 -17.36 -3.63 11.25
N ASN A 27 -16.07 -3.96 11.12
CA ASN A 27 -15.04 -3.61 12.10
C ASN A 27 -14.49 -2.20 11.90
N LEU A 28 -14.32 -1.75 10.66
CA LEU A 28 -13.64 -0.49 10.35
C LEU A 28 -14.62 0.65 10.01
N GLY A 29 -15.73 0.37 9.34
CA GLY A 29 -16.56 1.39 8.73
C GLY A 29 -15.88 2.10 7.56
N ALA A 30 -16.60 3.01 6.90
CA ALA A 30 -16.18 3.59 5.63
C ALA A 30 -14.91 4.46 5.74
N GLU A 31 -14.88 5.37 6.70
CA GLU A 31 -13.79 6.35 6.84
C GLU A 31 -12.47 5.68 7.18
N LEU A 32 -12.45 4.84 8.22
CA LEU A 32 -11.24 4.13 8.63
C LEU A 32 -10.79 3.08 7.60
N GLY A 33 -11.74 2.45 6.90
CA GLY A 33 -11.43 1.53 5.80
C GLY A 33 -10.69 2.23 4.66
N ILE A 34 -11.16 3.40 4.23
CA ILE A 34 -10.48 4.21 3.20
C ILE A 34 -9.12 4.70 3.70
N GLU A 35 -9.06 5.18 4.93
CA GLU A 35 -7.81 5.60 5.56
C GLU A 35 -6.78 4.48 5.57
N SER A 36 -7.17 3.28 6.00
CA SER A 36 -6.30 2.10 6.01
C SER A 36 -5.79 1.74 4.62
N MET A 37 -6.64 1.84 3.59
CA MET A 37 -6.26 1.60 2.21
C MET A 37 -5.25 2.63 1.70
N MET A 38 -5.44 3.90 2.02
CA MET A 38 -4.50 4.97 1.65
C MET A 38 -3.15 4.80 2.36
N GLN A 39 -3.15 4.43 3.64
CA GLN A 39 -1.91 4.16 4.39
C GLN A 39 -1.17 2.97 3.82
N LEU A 40 -1.88 1.89 3.48
CA LEU A 40 -1.29 0.71 2.87
C LEU A 40 -0.59 1.06 1.55
N ALA A 41 -1.29 1.77 0.66
CA ALA A 41 -0.71 2.22 -0.61
C ALA A 41 0.53 3.11 -0.38
N ASN A 42 0.47 4.05 0.56
CA ASN A 42 1.59 4.93 0.87
C ASN A 42 2.82 4.18 1.40
N VAL A 43 2.64 3.20 2.29
CA VAL A 43 3.74 2.37 2.82
C VAL A 43 4.39 1.55 1.71
N PHE A 44 3.59 0.92 0.85
CA PHE A 44 4.13 0.08 -0.24
C PHE A 44 4.67 0.89 -1.42
N ARG A 45 4.17 2.09 -1.65
CA ARG A 45 4.64 2.95 -2.75
C ARG A 45 6.10 3.37 -2.56
N GLY A 46 6.44 3.94 -1.39
CA GLY A 46 7.74 4.54 -1.15
C GLY A 46 8.10 5.59 -2.23
N ASN A 47 9.38 5.70 -2.57
CA ASN A 47 9.82 6.52 -3.69
C ASN A 47 9.81 5.69 -4.98
N MET A 48 8.79 5.86 -5.81
CA MET A 48 8.64 5.11 -7.08
C MET A 48 9.69 5.46 -8.13
N GLU A 49 10.34 6.62 -8.03
CA GLU A 49 11.42 7.01 -8.95
C GLU A 49 12.69 6.18 -8.72
N GLU A 50 12.89 5.71 -7.48
CA GLU A 50 14.05 4.89 -7.08
C GLU A 50 13.75 3.38 -7.13
N ARG A 51 12.51 2.99 -7.40
CA ARG A 51 12.05 1.60 -7.36
C ARG A 51 11.72 1.08 -8.76
N GLN A 52 11.86 -0.22 -8.92
CA GLN A 52 11.52 -0.92 -10.17
C GLN A 52 10.03 -1.29 -10.25
N GLY A 53 9.18 -0.77 -9.35
CA GLY A 53 7.76 -1.03 -9.31
C GLY A 53 7.24 -1.41 -7.93
N TRP A 54 5.94 -1.69 -7.85
CA TRP A 54 5.28 -2.14 -6.64
C TRP A 54 5.88 -3.44 -6.10
N GLY A 55 6.11 -3.48 -4.79
CA GLY A 55 6.67 -4.67 -4.13
C GLY A 55 8.20 -4.76 -4.17
N TYR A 56 8.88 -3.81 -4.77
CA TYR A 56 10.34 -3.80 -4.83
C TYR A 56 10.97 -3.77 -3.44
N HIS A 57 11.93 -4.67 -3.23
CA HIS A 57 12.74 -4.73 -2.03
C HIS A 57 14.04 -3.95 -2.21
N ASP A 58 14.19 -2.84 -1.50
CA ASP A 58 15.46 -2.13 -1.42
C ASP A 58 16.47 -2.89 -0.55
N TRP A 59 17.55 -3.35 -1.16
CA TRP A 59 18.57 -4.16 -0.49
C TRP A 59 19.28 -3.42 0.63
N GLY A 60 19.48 -2.10 0.49
CA GLY A 60 20.12 -1.26 1.50
C GLY A 60 19.28 -1.18 2.76
N SER A 61 18.00 -0.88 2.60
CA SER A 61 17.02 -0.81 3.69
C SER A 61 16.88 -2.15 4.43
N TRP A 62 16.82 -3.27 3.70
CA TRP A 62 16.75 -4.58 4.33
C TRP A 62 18.04 -4.96 5.08
N LYS A 63 19.21 -4.62 4.55
CA LYS A 63 20.49 -4.81 5.27
C LYS A 63 20.51 -3.99 6.56
N ALA A 64 20.08 -2.72 6.50
CA ALA A 64 20.01 -1.85 7.67
C ALA A 64 19.01 -2.38 8.71
N TYR A 65 17.83 -2.85 8.27
CA TYR A 65 16.83 -3.47 9.12
C TYR A 65 17.39 -4.71 9.85
N PHE A 66 17.96 -5.67 9.14
CA PHE A 66 18.56 -6.87 9.75
C PHE A 66 19.70 -6.54 10.71
N LYS A 67 20.53 -5.54 10.40
CA LYS A 67 21.57 -5.05 11.30
C LYS A 67 20.96 -4.50 12.61
N THR A 68 19.87 -3.74 12.50
CA THR A 68 19.20 -3.12 13.65
C THR A 68 18.56 -4.16 14.56
N ILE A 69 17.73 -5.07 14.01
CA ILE A 69 17.07 -6.11 14.81
C ILE A 69 18.06 -7.11 15.42
N ARG A 70 19.23 -7.29 14.82
CA ARG A 70 20.33 -8.04 15.41
C ARG A 70 20.94 -7.29 16.60
N LYS A 71 21.18 -5.98 16.46
CA LYS A 71 21.76 -5.15 17.52
C LYS A 71 20.89 -5.16 18.78
N ILE A 72 19.58 -5.20 18.64
CA ILE A 72 18.63 -5.24 19.78
C ILE A 72 18.30 -6.68 20.23
N GLY A 73 19.01 -7.70 19.72
CA GLY A 73 18.91 -9.09 20.18
C GLY A 73 17.72 -9.89 19.64
N GLN A 74 16.87 -9.31 18.77
CA GLN A 74 15.75 -10.03 18.15
C GLN A 74 16.21 -11.06 17.13
N LEU A 75 17.39 -10.85 16.53
CA LEU A 75 17.97 -11.76 15.55
C LEU A 75 19.29 -12.31 16.09
N LYS A 76 19.35 -13.63 16.29
CA LYS A 76 20.54 -14.30 16.88
C LYS A 76 21.66 -14.58 15.86
N ARG A 77 21.36 -14.59 14.57
CA ARG A 77 22.30 -14.96 13.49
C ARG A 77 22.38 -13.88 12.43
N ASN A 78 23.49 -13.85 11.68
CA ASN A 78 23.54 -13.05 10.46
C ASN A 78 22.61 -13.63 9.40
N VAL A 79 21.81 -12.77 8.79
CA VAL A 79 20.96 -13.12 7.66
C VAL A 79 21.63 -12.61 6.38
N ASN A 80 21.80 -13.52 5.43
CA ASN A 80 22.16 -13.14 4.08
C ASN A 80 20.88 -12.69 3.36
N VAL A 81 20.78 -11.39 3.11
CA VAL A 81 19.59 -10.77 2.50
C VAL A 81 19.27 -11.44 1.16
N ASN A 82 20.26 -11.77 0.36
CA ASN A 82 20.09 -12.38 -0.96
C ASN A 82 19.52 -13.83 -0.91
N LYS A 83 19.49 -14.46 0.28
CA LYS A 83 18.89 -15.79 0.46
C LYS A 83 17.45 -15.75 0.98
N VAL A 84 16.97 -14.60 1.41
CA VAL A 84 15.63 -14.47 2.04
C VAL A 84 14.71 -13.52 1.26
N LEU A 85 15.25 -12.76 0.33
CA LEU A 85 14.51 -11.83 -0.51
C LEU A 85 14.88 -12.04 -1.98
N THR A 86 13.92 -11.78 -2.88
CA THR A 86 14.16 -11.69 -4.31
C THR A 86 13.34 -10.57 -4.92
N ASN A 87 13.86 -9.93 -5.96
CA ASN A 87 13.16 -8.98 -6.81
C ASN A 87 12.83 -9.57 -8.19
N ASP A 88 13.04 -10.87 -8.40
CA ASP A 88 12.84 -11.53 -9.70
C ASP A 88 11.40 -11.43 -10.22
N PHE A 89 10.44 -11.28 -9.31
CA PHE A 89 9.01 -11.17 -9.64
C PHE A 89 8.55 -9.73 -9.88
N ILE A 90 9.39 -8.72 -9.63
CA ILE A 90 8.97 -7.31 -9.68
C ILE A 90 8.64 -6.88 -11.11
N ALA A 91 9.53 -7.16 -12.08
CA ALA A 91 9.28 -6.79 -13.46
C ALA A 91 7.99 -7.44 -14.02
N PRO A 92 7.80 -8.78 -13.96
CA PRO A 92 6.57 -9.39 -14.47
C PRO A 92 5.32 -9.00 -13.68
N ALA A 93 5.43 -8.73 -12.36
CA ALA A 93 4.28 -8.32 -11.54
C ALA A 93 3.83 -6.87 -11.83
N ASN A 94 4.70 -6.05 -12.41
CA ASN A 94 4.42 -4.67 -12.78
C ASN A 94 4.22 -4.48 -14.30
N ASP A 95 4.25 -5.55 -15.09
CA ASP A 95 3.94 -5.55 -16.52
C ASP A 95 2.42 -5.53 -16.74
N PHE A 96 1.82 -4.36 -16.56
CA PHE A 96 0.39 -4.10 -16.81
C PHE A 96 0.17 -2.66 -17.30
N ASP A 97 -0.92 -2.43 -18.01
CA ASP A 97 -1.30 -1.10 -18.47
C ASP A 97 -1.80 -0.24 -17.30
N VAL A 98 -0.94 0.66 -16.82
CA VAL A 98 -1.24 1.62 -15.75
C VAL A 98 -2.39 2.55 -16.14
N SER A 99 -2.46 2.96 -17.42
CA SER A 99 -3.52 3.87 -17.91
C SER A 99 -4.88 3.19 -17.86
N GLN A 100 -4.93 1.91 -18.22
CA GLN A 100 -6.16 1.10 -18.13
C GLN A 100 -6.59 0.94 -16.66
N VAL A 101 -5.65 0.59 -15.76
CA VAL A 101 -5.94 0.46 -14.32
C VAL A 101 -6.50 1.77 -13.73
N LYS A 102 -5.92 2.90 -14.12
CA LYS A 102 -6.40 4.23 -13.73
C LYS A 102 -7.80 4.51 -14.23
N ALA A 103 -8.06 4.22 -15.51
CA ALA A 103 -9.39 4.40 -16.12
C ALA A 103 -10.44 3.52 -15.42
N ASP A 104 -10.11 2.27 -15.11
CA ASP A 104 -11.00 1.34 -14.40
C ASP A 104 -11.29 1.82 -12.98
N ALA A 105 -10.27 2.31 -12.28
CA ALA A 105 -10.44 2.88 -10.95
C ALA A 105 -11.36 4.12 -10.96
N GLN A 106 -11.22 4.98 -11.96
CA GLN A 106 -12.05 6.19 -12.09
C GLN A 106 -13.50 5.88 -12.47
N LYS A 107 -13.74 4.83 -13.27
CA LYS A 107 -15.09 4.41 -13.71
C LYS A 107 -15.84 3.59 -12.67
N TYR A 108 -15.20 3.18 -11.60
CA TYR A 108 -15.82 2.32 -10.60
C TYR A 108 -17.03 2.98 -9.93
N SER A 109 -18.17 2.28 -9.93
CA SER A 109 -19.41 2.74 -9.28
C SER A 109 -19.34 2.49 -7.77
N LEU A 110 -19.15 3.55 -7.00
CA LEU A 110 -19.07 3.51 -5.55
C LEU A 110 -20.43 3.25 -4.90
N SER A 111 -20.41 2.57 -3.76
CA SER A 111 -21.58 2.56 -2.87
C SER A 111 -21.85 3.96 -2.31
N ALA A 112 -23.13 4.22 -1.96
CA ALA A 112 -23.56 5.52 -1.44
C ALA A 112 -22.84 5.92 -0.13
N GLU A 113 -22.41 4.94 0.65
CA GLU A 113 -21.69 5.16 1.90
C GLU A 113 -20.28 5.70 1.63
N LEU A 114 -19.52 5.01 0.75
CA LEU A 114 -18.13 5.35 0.46
C LEU A 114 -17.99 6.61 -0.40
N SER A 115 -19.00 6.91 -1.23
CA SER A 115 -19.00 8.13 -2.05
C SER A 115 -19.04 9.42 -1.22
N LYS A 116 -19.59 9.37 0.00
CA LYS A 116 -19.74 10.51 0.91
C LYS A 116 -18.51 10.81 1.75
N VAL A 117 -17.54 9.91 1.78
CA VAL A 117 -16.34 10.10 2.61
C VAL A 117 -15.43 11.15 1.99
N ASP A 118 -15.01 12.11 2.80
CA ASP A 118 -14.08 13.18 2.38
C ASP A 118 -12.63 12.69 2.42
N ILE A 119 -12.06 12.46 1.24
CA ILE A 119 -10.67 12.01 1.09
C ILE A 119 -9.67 13.09 1.51
N ASP A 120 -9.97 14.35 1.26
CA ASP A 120 -9.02 15.44 1.55
C ASP A 120 -8.91 15.66 3.06
N LYS A 121 -10.00 15.48 3.79
CA LYS A 121 -9.98 15.44 5.25
C LYS A 121 -9.10 14.31 5.78
N ILE A 122 -9.17 13.12 5.16
CA ILE A 122 -8.32 11.99 5.53
C ILE A 122 -6.85 12.33 5.24
N LYS A 123 -6.52 12.83 4.04
CA LYS A 123 -5.16 13.25 3.68
C LYS A 123 -4.59 14.29 4.65
N GLY A 124 -5.38 15.26 5.06
CA GLY A 124 -4.98 16.29 6.02
C GLY A 124 -4.50 15.71 7.35
N ARG A 125 -5.06 14.59 7.80
CA ARG A 125 -4.62 13.89 9.02
C ARG A 125 -3.24 13.25 8.87
N PHE A 126 -2.89 12.72 7.70
CA PHE A 126 -1.58 12.11 7.47
C PHE A 126 -0.46 13.13 7.43
N TYR A 127 -0.65 14.21 6.70
CA TYR A 127 0.39 15.21 6.52
C TYR A 127 0.61 16.08 7.76
N SER A 128 -0.40 16.30 8.59
CA SER A 128 -0.27 17.06 9.85
C SER A 128 0.58 16.33 10.90
N ASN A 129 0.74 15.02 10.82
CA ASN A 129 1.52 14.20 11.76
C ASN A 129 2.98 13.97 11.31
N VAL A 130 3.34 14.33 10.10
CA VAL A 130 4.70 14.11 9.54
C VAL A 130 5.58 15.36 9.65
N VAL A 131 5.00 16.51 9.98
CA VAL A 131 5.69 17.81 10.10
C VAL A 131 5.67 18.29 11.56
N LYS A 132 6.18 17.46 12.48
CA LYS A 132 6.58 17.91 13.83
C LYS A 132 7.90 17.29 14.21
#